data_32e45b37a3ce519c8427972fa893c8be
#
_entry.id   32e45b37a3ce519c8427972fa893c8be
#
_cell.length_a   1.000
_cell.length_b   1.000
_cell.length_c   1.000
_cell.angle_alpha   90.00
_cell.angle_beta   90.00
_cell.angle_gamma   90.00
#
_symmetry.space_group_name_H-M   'P 1'
#
loop_
_entity.id
_entity.type
_entity.pdbx_description
1 polymer ?
#
loop_
_entity_poly.entity_id
_entity_poly.type
_entity_poly.pdbx_seq_one_letter_code
_entity_poly.pdbx_strand_id
1 'polypeptide(L)'
;MLLSRAQLRSSLRQAAKSQSGVPIRLPKAADRCTVLLCVADETPGFVLAYLNAGQNCIHLLAVPAALEVPFGGKNVPLADCYAAAGPARCREALSEVFALPEDTDYLAIAPAVLTKLAARYGAVRVGFTGALTPEQLARYGKGTGVQGISAADAHSFLAALDADTSLSPRRSAAARAAVWDAFFRQALE
;
A
#
# COMPACT_ATOMS: atom_id res chain seq x y z
N MET A 1 -2.61 -21.85 3.14
CA MET A 1 -1.72 -22.63 4.04
C MET A 1 -1.03 -21.62 4.94
N LEU A 2 -1.46 -21.49 6.19
CA LEU A 2 -0.86 -20.55 7.15
C LEU A 2 0.52 -21.06 7.53
N LEU A 3 1.56 -20.33 7.24
CA LEU A 3 2.89 -20.59 7.77
C LEU A 3 2.81 -20.60 9.29
N SER A 4 3.23 -21.70 9.92
CA SER A 4 3.26 -21.76 11.38
C SER A 4 4.18 -20.65 11.90
N ARG A 5 3.93 -20.11 13.11
CA ARG A 5 4.80 -19.13 13.77
C ARG A 5 6.29 -19.58 13.77
N ALA A 6 6.53 -20.86 13.77
CA ALA A 6 7.88 -21.45 13.70
C ALA A 6 8.53 -21.26 12.33
N GLN A 7 7.77 -21.41 11.23
CA GLN A 7 8.25 -21.20 9.85
C GLN A 7 8.55 -19.74 9.58
N LEU A 8 7.66 -18.82 10.02
CA LEU A 8 7.91 -17.37 9.92
C LEU A 8 9.17 -16.96 10.68
N ARG A 9 9.36 -17.49 11.90
CA ARG A 9 10.58 -17.24 12.71
C ARG A 9 11.85 -17.80 12.05
N SER A 10 11.76 -18.96 11.39
CA SER A 10 12.91 -19.54 10.68
C SER A 10 13.27 -18.76 9.43
N SER A 11 12.28 -18.31 8.67
CA SER A 11 12.49 -17.48 7.48
C SER A 11 13.08 -16.11 7.82
N LEU A 12 12.60 -15.46 8.90
CA LEU A 12 13.17 -14.20 9.38
C LEU A 12 14.60 -14.36 9.89
N ARG A 13 14.91 -15.47 10.59
CA ARG A 13 16.29 -15.78 11.03
C ARG A 13 17.22 -16.06 9.84
N GLN A 14 16.71 -16.67 8.79
CA GLN A 14 17.49 -16.94 7.58
C GLN A 14 17.74 -15.66 6.78
N ALA A 15 16.73 -14.78 6.67
CA ALA A 15 16.88 -13.44 6.08
C ALA A 15 17.86 -12.58 6.86
N ALA A 16 17.83 -12.63 8.19
CA ALA A 16 18.78 -11.91 9.06
C ALA A 16 20.23 -12.39 8.91
N LYS A 17 20.44 -13.66 8.58
CA LYS A 17 21.80 -14.21 8.34
C LYS A 17 22.35 -13.86 6.95
N SER A 18 21.48 -13.59 5.97
CA SER A 18 21.88 -13.29 4.60
C SER A 18 22.13 -11.79 4.33
N GLN A 19 21.71 -10.91 5.25
CA GLN A 19 21.94 -9.47 5.16
C GLN A 19 23.01 -9.06 6.17
N SER A 20 24.19 -8.77 5.67
CA SER A 20 25.30 -8.25 6.48
C SER A 20 24.91 -6.90 7.12
N GLY A 21 24.71 -6.88 8.42
CA GLY A 21 24.82 -5.70 9.25
C GLY A 21 23.55 -5.12 9.90
N VAL A 22 22.34 -5.52 9.51
CA VAL A 22 21.13 -5.00 10.19
C VAL A 22 20.52 -6.07 11.10
N PRO A 23 20.49 -5.87 12.44
CA PRO A 23 19.86 -6.82 13.34
C PRO A 23 18.35 -6.80 13.16
N ILE A 24 17.78 -7.83 12.52
CA ILE A 24 16.35 -8.01 12.47
C ILE A 24 15.85 -8.53 13.81
N ARG A 25 15.05 -7.74 14.50
CA ARG A 25 14.37 -8.15 15.73
C ARG A 25 12.98 -8.65 15.40
N LEU A 26 12.55 -9.72 16.06
CA LEU A 26 11.16 -10.15 16.01
C LEU A 26 10.29 -9.12 16.74
N PRO A 27 9.11 -8.74 16.17
CA PRO A 27 8.20 -7.84 16.83
C PRO A 27 7.75 -8.38 18.19
N LYS A 28 7.64 -7.50 19.16
CA LYS A 28 7.06 -7.78 20.49
C LYS A 28 5.58 -7.43 20.46
N ALA A 29 4.81 -7.97 21.40
CA ALA A 29 3.39 -7.67 21.51
C ALA A 29 3.07 -6.17 21.74
N ALA A 30 4.02 -5.41 22.28
CA ALA A 30 3.86 -3.96 22.47
C ALA A 30 4.20 -3.13 21.23
N ASP A 31 4.84 -3.72 20.22
CA ASP A 31 5.30 -2.95 19.07
C ASP A 31 4.12 -2.51 18.19
N ARG A 32 4.14 -1.23 17.87
CA ARG A 32 3.22 -0.53 16.99
C ARG A 32 4.05 0.27 16.01
N CYS A 33 3.59 0.37 14.78
CA CYS A 33 4.27 1.18 13.76
C CYS A 33 3.24 1.73 12.78
N THR A 34 3.35 3.01 12.47
CA THR A 34 2.59 3.63 11.39
C THR A 34 3.56 4.01 10.27
N VAL A 35 3.27 3.60 9.06
CA VAL A 35 4.15 3.84 7.90
C VAL A 35 3.33 4.42 6.76
N LEU A 36 3.79 5.52 6.18
CA LEU A 36 3.30 6.02 4.90
C LEU A 36 4.05 5.31 3.78
N LEU A 37 3.36 4.47 3.03
CA LEU A 37 3.88 3.87 1.81
C LEU A 37 3.59 4.79 0.64
N CYS A 38 4.63 5.22 -0.06
CA CYS A 38 4.52 6.01 -1.28
C CYS A 38 4.98 5.15 -2.46
N VAL A 39 4.11 4.91 -3.42
CA VAL A 39 4.49 4.25 -4.67
C VAL A 39 4.89 5.34 -5.65
N ALA A 40 6.17 5.36 -6.00
CA ALA A 40 6.74 6.34 -6.92
C ALA A 40 6.39 5.97 -8.36
N ASP A 41 5.36 6.59 -8.91
CA ASP A 41 4.94 6.45 -10.30
C ASP A 41 4.58 7.84 -10.85
N GLU A 42 4.26 7.95 -12.14
CA GLU A 42 3.75 9.19 -12.75
C GLU A 42 2.52 9.73 -11.99
N THR A 43 1.65 8.81 -11.56
CA THR A 43 0.61 9.11 -10.57
C THR A 43 0.95 8.37 -9.28
N PRO A 44 1.53 9.06 -8.28
CA PRO A 44 1.96 8.41 -7.06
C PRO A 44 0.79 7.83 -6.27
N GLY A 45 0.97 6.62 -5.75
CA GLY A 45 0.02 5.98 -4.86
C GLY A 45 0.42 6.15 -3.40
N PHE A 46 -0.56 6.34 -2.50
CA PHE A 46 -0.31 6.52 -1.08
C PHE A 46 -1.14 5.57 -0.24
N VAL A 47 -0.51 4.91 0.72
CA VAL A 47 -1.17 4.02 1.67
C VAL A 47 -0.61 4.28 3.07
N LEU A 48 -1.45 4.57 4.03
CA LEU A 48 -1.10 4.53 5.43
C LEU A 48 -1.29 3.10 5.94
N ALA A 49 -0.23 2.50 6.44
CA ALA A 49 -0.23 1.18 7.05
C ALA A 49 0.00 1.31 8.55
N TYR A 50 -0.95 0.85 9.35
CA TYR A 50 -0.81 0.71 10.78
C TYR A 50 -0.60 -0.75 11.14
N LEU A 51 0.54 -1.07 11.71
CA LEU A 51 0.95 -2.40 12.13
C LEU A 51 0.83 -2.53 13.65
N ASN A 52 0.18 -3.57 14.12
CA ASN A 52 0.01 -3.86 15.54
C ASN A 52 0.40 -5.31 15.83
N ALA A 53 1.59 -5.51 16.36
CA ALA A 53 2.12 -6.83 16.65
C ALA A 53 1.36 -7.55 17.77
N GLY A 54 0.79 -6.82 18.74
CA GLY A 54 0.01 -7.40 19.83
C GLY A 54 -1.31 -8.00 19.36
N GLN A 55 -1.94 -7.36 18.40
CA GLN A 55 -3.19 -7.82 17.80
C GLN A 55 -2.95 -8.69 16.54
N ASN A 56 -1.71 -8.80 16.09
CA ASN A 56 -1.32 -9.48 14.86
C ASN A 56 -2.17 -9.00 13.66
N CYS A 57 -2.31 -7.69 13.54
CA CYS A 57 -3.11 -7.07 12.48
C CYS A 57 -2.36 -5.94 11.77
N ILE A 58 -2.74 -5.72 10.52
CA ILE A 58 -2.33 -4.59 9.69
C ILE A 58 -3.61 -3.91 9.21
N HIS A 59 -3.71 -2.60 9.45
CA HIS A 59 -4.75 -1.77 8.87
C HIS A 59 -4.17 -0.94 7.75
N LEU A 60 -4.79 -0.97 6.58
CA LEU A 60 -4.38 -0.22 5.40
C LEU A 60 -5.43 0.82 5.07
N LEU A 61 -5.01 2.07 4.94
CA LEU A 61 -5.82 3.18 4.48
C LEU A 61 -5.20 3.74 3.20
N ALA A 62 -5.86 3.55 2.06
CA ALA A 62 -5.45 4.20 0.82
C ALA A 62 -5.79 5.70 0.89
N VAL A 63 -4.79 6.54 0.67
CA VAL A 63 -4.93 7.99 0.66
C VAL A 63 -5.03 8.47 -0.78
N PRO A 64 -6.08 9.23 -1.16
CA PRO A 64 -6.21 9.75 -2.51
C PRO A 64 -5.04 10.69 -2.87
N ALA A 65 -4.48 10.53 -4.06
CA ALA A 65 -3.42 11.43 -4.55
C ALA A 65 -3.90 12.88 -4.70
N ALA A 66 -5.21 13.07 -4.92
CA ALA A 66 -5.88 14.36 -5.00
C ALA A 66 -6.27 14.94 -3.62
N LEU A 67 -5.94 14.27 -2.51
CA LEU A 67 -6.19 14.83 -1.18
C LEU A 67 -5.40 16.15 -1.03
N GLU A 68 -6.10 17.21 -0.69
CA GLU A 68 -5.45 18.50 -0.42
C GLU A 68 -4.73 18.48 0.93
N VAL A 69 -3.46 18.87 0.92
CA VAL A 69 -2.58 18.92 2.10
C VAL A 69 -1.86 20.27 2.17
N PRO A 70 -1.51 20.73 3.36
CA PRO A 70 -0.80 21.99 3.53
C PRO A 70 0.64 21.91 2.99
N PHE A 71 1.00 22.83 2.08
CA PHE A 71 2.32 22.92 1.49
C PHE A 71 2.63 24.35 1.07
N GLY A 72 3.71 24.94 1.60
CA GLY A 72 4.16 26.27 1.22
C GLY A 72 3.15 27.39 1.49
N GLY A 73 2.36 27.29 2.55
CA GLY A 73 1.35 28.29 2.93
C GLY A 73 0.02 28.20 2.15
N LYS A 74 -0.17 27.17 1.36
CA LYS A 74 -1.42 26.86 0.62
C LYS A 74 -1.74 25.39 0.67
N ASN A 75 -2.95 25.00 0.29
CA ASN A 75 -3.30 23.61 0.09
C ASN A 75 -2.99 23.19 -1.36
N VAL A 76 -2.40 22.02 -1.51
CA VAL A 76 -2.10 21.41 -2.82
C VAL A 76 -2.47 19.92 -2.78
N PRO A 77 -2.72 19.27 -3.93
CA PRO A 77 -2.86 17.83 -4.00
C PRO A 77 -1.64 17.11 -3.43
N LEU A 78 -1.85 16.00 -2.74
CA LEU A 78 -0.77 15.19 -2.15
C LEU A 78 0.23 14.71 -3.21
N ALA A 79 -0.24 14.44 -4.44
CA ALA A 79 0.62 14.13 -5.58
C ALA A 79 1.58 15.27 -5.91
N ASP A 80 1.11 16.52 -5.89
CA ASP A 80 1.95 17.70 -6.16
C ASP A 80 2.95 17.94 -5.03
N CYS A 81 2.53 17.72 -3.78
CA CYS A 81 3.41 17.76 -2.62
C CYS A 81 4.53 16.72 -2.75
N TYR A 82 4.18 15.49 -3.19
CA TYR A 82 5.15 14.43 -3.44
C TYR A 82 6.14 14.77 -4.55
N ALA A 83 5.65 15.27 -5.67
CA ALA A 83 6.49 15.67 -6.82
C ALA A 83 7.45 16.81 -6.46
N ALA A 84 7.00 17.77 -5.62
CA ALA A 84 7.80 18.92 -5.23
C ALA A 84 8.83 18.60 -4.13
N ALA A 85 8.49 17.74 -3.16
CA ALA A 85 9.29 17.62 -1.94
C ALA A 85 9.43 16.16 -1.40
N GLY A 86 8.89 15.19 -2.12
CA GLY A 86 9.07 13.76 -1.84
C GLY A 86 8.28 13.23 -0.62
N PRO A 87 8.54 11.95 -0.25
CA PRO A 87 7.71 11.23 0.72
C PRO A 87 7.80 11.76 2.15
N ALA A 88 8.95 12.30 2.55
CA ALA A 88 9.12 12.88 3.88
C ALA A 88 8.15 14.04 4.12
N ARG A 89 8.05 14.95 3.15
CA ARG A 89 7.13 16.08 3.23
C ARG A 89 5.67 15.66 3.15
N CYS A 90 5.35 14.64 2.36
CA CYS A 90 4.01 14.05 2.35
C CYS A 90 3.60 13.51 3.73
N ARG A 91 4.52 12.82 4.43
CA ARG A 91 4.28 12.35 5.80
C ARG A 91 3.99 13.52 6.75
N GLU A 92 4.78 14.60 6.70
CA GLU A 92 4.57 15.79 7.53
C GLU A 92 3.21 16.42 7.24
N ALA A 93 2.88 16.66 5.97
CA ALA A 93 1.62 17.23 5.56
C ALA A 93 0.41 16.37 5.97
N LEU A 94 0.52 15.04 5.85
CA LEU A 94 -0.52 14.12 6.31
C LEU A 94 -0.64 14.08 7.84
N SER A 95 0.45 14.27 8.57
CA SER A 95 0.40 14.38 10.05
C SER A 95 -0.41 15.60 10.49
N GLU A 96 -0.35 16.69 9.75
CA GLU A 96 -1.18 17.89 10.02
C GLU A 96 -2.67 17.61 9.76
N VAL A 97 -3.00 16.79 8.74
CA VAL A 97 -4.39 16.49 8.36
C VAL A 97 -5.03 15.39 9.23
N PHE A 98 -4.28 14.33 9.54
CA PHE A 98 -4.78 13.12 10.21
C PHE A 98 -4.32 12.98 11.67
N ALA A 99 -3.58 13.93 12.21
CA ALA A 99 -2.97 13.83 13.54
C ALA A 99 -2.22 12.49 13.71
N LEU A 100 -1.37 12.15 12.74
CA LEU A 100 -0.61 10.90 12.78
C LEU A 100 0.35 10.89 13.97
N PRO A 101 0.72 9.70 14.50
CA PRO A 101 1.76 9.60 15.51
C PRO A 101 3.07 10.26 15.08
N GLU A 102 3.79 10.87 16.01
CA GLU A 102 5.07 11.56 15.72
C GLU A 102 6.14 10.62 15.15
N ASP A 103 6.08 9.33 15.55
CA ASP A 103 6.97 8.25 15.10
C ASP A 103 6.49 7.59 13.80
N THR A 104 5.57 8.21 13.07
CA THR A 104 5.16 7.72 11.75
C THR A 104 6.32 7.77 10.78
N ASP A 105 6.70 6.61 10.26
CA ASP A 105 7.74 6.46 9.23
C ASP A 105 7.18 6.61 7.82
N TYR A 106 8.05 6.67 6.83
CA TYR A 106 7.67 6.59 5.41
C TYR A 106 8.56 5.63 4.64
N LEU A 107 8.02 5.06 3.58
CA LEU A 107 8.73 4.18 2.66
C LEU A 107 8.32 4.51 1.22
N ALA A 108 9.30 4.88 0.39
CA ALA A 108 9.09 5.03 -1.05
C ALA A 108 9.38 3.69 -1.76
N ILE A 109 8.41 3.22 -2.54
CA ILE A 109 8.46 1.93 -3.24
C ILE A 109 8.41 2.21 -4.75
N ALA A 110 9.42 1.75 -5.48
CA ALA A 110 9.38 1.78 -6.93
C ALA A 110 8.39 0.74 -7.48
N PRO A 111 7.66 1.01 -8.57
CA PRO A 111 6.72 0.06 -9.19
C PRO A 111 7.37 -1.31 -9.50
N ALA A 112 8.65 -1.31 -9.84
CA ALA A 112 9.43 -2.53 -10.09
C ALA A 112 9.49 -3.47 -8.86
N VAL A 113 9.31 -2.96 -7.63
CA VAL A 113 9.25 -3.80 -6.43
C VAL A 113 7.97 -4.62 -6.42
N LEU A 114 6.84 -4.03 -6.85
CA LEU A 114 5.57 -4.75 -6.99
C LEU A 114 5.67 -5.88 -8.02
N THR A 115 6.33 -5.60 -9.15
CA THR A 115 6.61 -6.61 -10.17
C THR A 115 7.43 -7.76 -9.61
N LYS A 116 8.45 -7.46 -8.79
CA LYS A 116 9.27 -8.48 -8.13
C LYS A 116 8.47 -9.29 -7.10
N LEU A 117 7.63 -8.64 -6.32
CA LEU A 117 6.76 -9.32 -5.34
C LEU A 117 5.80 -10.27 -6.04
N ALA A 118 5.16 -9.83 -7.12
CA ALA A 118 4.23 -10.65 -7.85
C ALA A 118 4.92 -11.78 -8.65
N ALA A 119 6.14 -11.55 -9.18
CA ALA A 119 6.95 -12.62 -9.78
C ALA A 119 7.33 -13.69 -8.75
N ARG A 120 7.52 -13.32 -7.49
CA ARG A 120 7.85 -14.23 -6.40
C ARG A 120 6.64 -15.01 -5.89
N TYR A 121 5.49 -14.34 -5.76
CA TYR A 121 4.30 -14.87 -5.09
C TYR A 121 3.15 -15.22 -6.05
N GLY A 122 3.28 -14.89 -7.33
CA GLY A 122 2.25 -15.12 -8.36
C GLY A 122 1.15 -14.05 -8.37
N ALA A 123 0.02 -14.37 -9.01
CA ALA A 123 -1.13 -13.48 -9.04
C ALA A 123 -1.80 -13.40 -7.66
N VAL A 124 -2.13 -12.19 -7.23
CA VAL A 124 -2.90 -11.96 -6.00
C VAL A 124 -4.39 -12.11 -6.25
N ARG A 125 -5.13 -12.53 -5.22
CA ARG A 125 -6.59 -12.65 -5.26
C ARG A 125 -7.22 -11.41 -4.64
N VAL A 126 -7.88 -10.60 -5.46
CA VAL A 126 -8.47 -9.32 -5.05
C VAL A 126 -9.98 -9.37 -5.10
N GLY A 127 -10.63 -8.97 -4.03
CA GLY A 127 -12.07 -8.73 -3.97
C GLY A 127 -12.36 -7.22 -3.99
N PHE A 128 -13.18 -6.77 -4.94
CA PHE A 128 -13.54 -5.35 -5.08
C PHE A 128 -14.91 -5.00 -4.51
N THR A 129 -15.49 -5.87 -3.71
CA THR A 129 -16.81 -5.66 -3.10
C THR A 129 -16.83 -4.37 -2.28
N GLY A 130 -17.77 -3.49 -2.61
CA GLY A 130 -17.89 -2.17 -1.95
C GLY A 130 -16.96 -1.08 -2.51
N ALA A 131 -15.89 -1.44 -3.23
CA ALA A 131 -15.01 -0.47 -3.90
C ALA A 131 -15.52 -0.10 -5.29
N LEU A 132 -15.82 -1.10 -6.13
CA LEU A 132 -16.30 -0.92 -7.49
C LEU A 132 -17.60 -1.68 -7.71
N THR A 133 -18.47 -1.13 -8.57
CA THR A 133 -19.69 -1.84 -9.03
C THR A 133 -19.35 -2.86 -10.12
N PRO A 134 -20.23 -3.84 -10.40
CA PRO A 134 -20.03 -4.78 -11.49
C PRO A 134 -19.78 -4.09 -12.85
N GLU A 135 -20.51 -3.01 -13.14
CA GLU A 135 -20.38 -2.24 -14.37
C GLU A 135 -19.03 -1.50 -14.43
N GLN A 136 -18.54 -1.01 -13.29
CA GLN A 136 -17.23 -0.40 -13.20
C GLN A 136 -16.13 -1.44 -13.41
N LEU A 137 -16.23 -2.62 -12.79
CA LEU A 137 -15.28 -3.72 -12.99
C LEU A 137 -15.23 -4.17 -14.46
N ALA A 138 -16.37 -4.27 -15.12
CA ALA A 138 -16.44 -4.66 -16.53
C ALA A 138 -15.67 -3.69 -17.44
N ARG A 139 -15.65 -2.39 -17.14
CA ARG A 139 -14.84 -1.41 -17.91
C ARG A 139 -13.35 -1.69 -17.86
N TYR A 140 -12.86 -2.30 -16.78
CA TYR A 140 -11.46 -2.73 -16.63
C TYR A 140 -11.24 -4.18 -17.07
N GLY A 141 -12.18 -4.80 -17.77
CA GLY A 141 -12.09 -6.21 -18.17
C GLY A 141 -12.08 -7.20 -16.99
N LYS A 142 -12.64 -6.80 -15.84
CA LYS A 142 -12.74 -7.62 -14.64
C LYS A 142 -14.18 -8.10 -14.42
N GLY A 143 -14.33 -9.34 -13.97
CA GLY A 143 -15.61 -9.90 -13.59
C GLY A 143 -16.03 -9.53 -12.17
N THR A 144 -17.19 -10.05 -11.75
CA THR A 144 -17.64 -9.95 -10.36
C THR A 144 -16.96 -10.98 -9.47
N GLY A 145 -16.84 -10.69 -8.17
CA GLY A 145 -16.23 -11.58 -7.20
C GLY A 145 -14.72 -11.38 -7.05
N VAL A 146 -14.03 -12.46 -6.64
CA VAL A 146 -12.58 -12.42 -6.42
C VAL A 146 -11.85 -12.62 -7.74
N GLN A 147 -11.00 -11.67 -8.09
CA GLN A 147 -10.22 -11.68 -9.32
C GLN A 147 -8.75 -12.04 -9.05
N GLY A 148 -8.14 -12.81 -9.93
CA GLY A 148 -6.69 -12.95 -9.98
C GLY A 148 -6.07 -11.74 -10.68
N ILE A 149 -5.12 -11.07 -10.04
CA ILE A 149 -4.39 -9.95 -10.62
C ILE A 149 -2.91 -10.29 -10.64
N SER A 150 -2.32 -10.38 -11.84
CA SER A 150 -0.87 -10.51 -12.00
C SER A 150 -0.18 -9.18 -11.72
N ALA A 151 1.13 -9.16 -11.60
CA ALA A 151 1.90 -7.93 -11.42
C ALA A 151 1.72 -6.95 -12.58
N ALA A 152 1.76 -7.45 -13.80
CA ALA A 152 1.57 -6.63 -14.99
C ALA A 152 0.15 -6.06 -15.03
N ASP A 153 -0.86 -6.90 -14.74
CA ASP A 153 -2.25 -6.46 -14.66
C ASP A 153 -2.48 -5.46 -13.53
N ALA A 154 -1.81 -5.63 -12.37
CA ALA A 154 -1.93 -4.71 -11.24
C ALA A 154 -1.47 -3.31 -11.61
N HIS A 155 -0.31 -3.18 -12.28
CA HIS A 155 0.19 -1.88 -12.72
C HIS A 155 -0.78 -1.21 -13.69
N SER A 156 -1.17 -1.91 -14.75
CA SER A 156 -2.12 -1.39 -15.75
C SER A 156 -3.48 -1.05 -15.13
N PHE A 157 -3.95 -1.87 -14.21
CA PHE A 157 -5.22 -1.65 -13.52
C PHE A 157 -5.17 -0.43 -12.60
N LEU A 158 -4.10 -0.25 -11.83
CA LEU A 158 -3.92 0.93 -10.97
C LEU A 158 -3.81 2.21 -11.79
N ALA A 159 -3.08 2.19 -12.91
CA ALA A 159 -2.99 3.32 -13.83
C ALA A 159 -4.36 3.66 -14.46
N ALA A 160 -5.14 2.66 -14.87
CA ALA A 160 -6.48 2.85 -15.40
C ALA A 160 -7.46 3.42 -14.36
N LEU A 161 -7.35 3.02 -13.09
CA LEU A 161 -8.14 3.60 -11.99
C LEU A 161 -7.83 5.08 -11.78
N ASP A 162 -6.57 5.48 -11.95
CA ASP A 162 -6.14 6.87 -11.79
C ASP A 162 -6.60 7.76 -12.94
N ALA A 163 -6.62 7.21 -14.15
CA ALA A 163 -7.08 7.91 -15.34
C ALA A 163 -8.61 8.03 -15.43
N ASP A 164 -9.39 7.23 -14.67
CA ASP A 164 -10.84 7.22 -14.72
C ASP A 164 -11.46 8.36 -13.89
N THR A 165 -11.67 9.50 -14.55
CA THR A 165 -12.32 10.67 -13.95
C THR A 165 -13.81 10.45 -13.58
N SER A 166 -14.44 9.35 -14.04
CA SER A 166 -15.81 8.99 -13.66
C SER A 166 -15.89 8.32 -12.28
N LEU A 167 -14.76 7.86 -11.74
CA LEU A 167 -14.70 7.35 -10.39
C LEU A 167 -14.54 8.50 -9.38
N SER A 168 -15.28 8.43 -8.28
CA SER A 168 -14.99 9.31 -7.17
C SER A 168 -13.62 8.96 -6.57
N PRO A 169 -12.87 9.94 -6.04
CA PRO A 169 -11.58 9.71 -5.39
C PRO A 169 -11.63 8.62 -4.30
N ARG A 170 -12.75 8.56 -3.57
CA ARG A 170 -12.99 7.54 -2.55
C ARG A 170 -13.06 6.12 -3.15
N ARG A 171 -13.72 5.93 -4.28
CA ARG A 171 -13.83 4.62 -4.94
C ARG A 171 -12.52 4.18 -5.55
N SER A 172 -11.81 5.09 -6.21
CA SER A 172 -10.46 4.83 -6.71
C SER A 172 -9.53 4.40 -5.57
N ALA A 173 -9.50 5.16 -4.48
CA ALA A 173 -8.70 4.83 -3.30
C ALA A 173 -9.06 3.47 -2.69
N ALA A 174 -10.36 3.15 -2.58
CA ALA A 174 -10.82 1.86 -2.05
C ALA A 174 -10.41 0.69 -2.95
N ALA A 175 -10.49 0.83 -4.27
CA ALA A 175 -10.06 -0.19 -5.22
C ALA A 175 -8.54 -0.40 -5.16
N ARG A 176 -7.76 0.67 -5.05
CA ARG A 176 -6.31 0.61 -4.86
C ARG A 176 -5.94 -0.07 -3.55
N ALA A 177 -6.62 0.27 -2.46
CA ALA A 177 -6.42 -0.37 -1.17
C ALA A 177 -6.68 -1.87 -1.23
N ALA A 178 -7.71 -2.33 -1.95
CA ALA A 178 -8.01 -3.74 -2.12
C ALA A 178 -6.87 -4.49 -2.83
N VAL A 179 -6.26 -3.88 -3.85
CA VAL A 179 -5.08 -4.46 -4.54
C VAL A 179 -3.90 -4.53 -3.59
N TRP A 180 -3.61 -3.45 -2.86
CA TRP A 180 -2.50 -3.41 -1.90
C TRP A 180 -2.68 -4.40 -0.75
N ASP A 181 -3.89 -4.47 -0.17
CA ASP A 181 -4.21 -5.44 0.89
C ASP A 181 -3.93 -6.87 0.42
N ALA A 182 -4.33 -7.22 -0.80
CA ALA A 182 -4.09 -8.53 -1.37
C ALA A 182 -2.59 -8.84 -1.52
N PHE A 183 -1.78 -7.87 -1.99
CA PHE A 183 -0.33 -8.03 -2.11
C PHE A 183 0.34 -8.18 -0.74
N PHE A 184 -0.04 -7.36 0.24
CA PHE A 184 0.54 -7.45 1.57
C PHE A 184 0.16 -8.76 2.28
N ARG A 185 -1.09 -9.21 2.16
CA ARG A 185 -1.50 -10.52 2.71
C ARG A 185 -0.69 -11.64 2.12
N GLN A 186 -0.54 -11.67 0.80
CA GLN A 186 0.23 -12.72 0.12
C GLN A 186 1.72 -12.69 0.49
N ALA A 187 2.29 -11.51 0.72
CA ALA A 187 3.69 -11.38 1.11
C ALA A 187 3.95 -11.78 2.57
N LEU A 188 2.92 -11.76 3.43
CA LEU A 188 3.00 -12.06 4.85
C LEU A 188 2.58 -13.50 5.19
N GLU A 189 1.89 -14.19 4.30
CA GLU A 189 1.52 -15.62 4.40
C GLU A 189 2.65 -16.54 3.93
#